data_e4cf5a76a201f43abfa3edb797ec166c
#
_entry.id   e4cf5a76a201f43abfa3edb797ec166c
#
_cell.length_a   1.000
_cell.length_b   1.000
_cell.length_c   1.000
_cell.angle_alpha   90.00
_cell.angle_beta   90.00
_cell.angle_gamma   90.00
#
_symmetry.space_group_name_H-M   'P 1'
#
loop_
_entity.id
_entity.type
_entity.pdbx_description
1 polymer ?
#
loop_
_entity_poly.entity_id
_entity_poly.type
_entity_poly.pdbx_seq_one_letter_code
_entity_poly.pdbx_strand_id
1 'polypeptide(L)'
;GGCCGTTPAHIQSISDAVKAHTPKERTHIEPKTIITSRTKLLELGHHTKPLIIGERINPTGRKILAQELRDGSFIRVKRDALDQVEAGADILDVNMGVAGMDQTPLMERAIFELSMLVETPLSIDTLDPAAMEVALKNYPGRALINSVNGEEESITHVMPLAKRYGAALLCLPLSSGDLPEKAEDRVALAESIVNRAYGYGLQPHDLLLDPLVLTLASGEDSARQTLRTLQLYKEKFGFPTVMGLSNISFGMPQRPYLNGQFLTMALACGLT
;
A
#
# COMPACT_ATOMS: atom_id res chain seq x y z
N GLY A 1 30.67 8.87 -5.22
CA GLY A 1 30.45 7.71 -6.04
C GLY A 1 31.36 7.67 -7.26
N GLY A 2 31.36 6.57 -7.94
CA GLY A 2 32.07 6.32 -9.16
C GLY A 2 31.47 5.11 -9.86
N CYS A 3 31.87 4.90 -11.11
CA CYS A 3 31.42 3.76 -11.91
C CYS A 3 32.67 2.99 -12.42
N CYS A 4 32.51 2.15 -13.41
CA CYS A 4 33.56 1.33 -13.98
C CYS A 4 34.81 2.16 -14.30
N GLY A 5 35.98 1.73 -13.81
CA GLY A 5 37.26 2.43 -13.97
C GLY A 5 37.58 3.48 -12.90
N THR A 6 36.68 3.74 -11.95
CA THR A 6 36.98 4.61 -10.79
C THR A 6 37.94 3.89 -9.84
N THR A 7 39.07 4.56 -9.54
CA THR A 7 40.11 4.06 -8.64
C THR A 7 40.06 4.83 -7.29
N PRO A 8 40.75 4.33 -6.24
CA PRO A 8 40.94 5.08 -5.00
C PRO A 8 41.51 6.48 -5.20
N ALA A 9 42.42 6.64 -6.15
CA ALA A 9 43.01 7.94 -6.48
C ALA A 9 41.98 8.95 -7.02
N HIS A 10 41.04 8.51 -7.84
CA HIS A 10 39.93 9.37 -8.27
C HIS A 10 39.04 9.80 -7.10
N ILE A 11 38.74 8.88 -6.17
CA ILE A 11 37.95 9.20 -4.97
C ILE A 11 38.72 10.19 -4.06
N GLN A 12 40.01 9.99 -3.90
CA GLN A 12 40.86 10.91 -3.15
C GLN A 12 40.84 12.30 -3.77
N SER A 13 41.02 12.43 -5.08
CA SER A 13 40.97 13.73 -5.77
C SER A 13 39.63 14.43 -5.62
N ILE A 14 38.53 13.68 -5.71
CA ILE A 14 37.17 14.24 -5.46
C ILE A 14 37.07 14.71 -4.00
N SER A 15 37.50 13.89 -3.04
CA SER A 15 37.47 14.24 -1.61
C SER A 15 38.23 15.52 -1.34
N ASP A 16 39.45 15.65 -1.89
CA ASP A 16 40.30 16.82 -1.67
C ASP A 16 39.70 18.07 -2.35
N ALA A 17 39.12 17.94 -3.52
CA ALA A 17 38.46 19.04 -4.20
C ALA A 17 37.25 19.60 -3.41
N VAL A 18 36.46 18.75 -2.74
CA VAL A 18 35.27 19.19 -2.01
C VAL A 18 35.52 19.62 -0.56
N LYS A 19 36.67 19.25 0.05
CA LYS A 19 37.02 19.61 1.44
C LYS A 19 37.04 21.11 1.70
N ALA A 20 37.42 21.89 0.70
CA ALA A 20 37.52 23.36 0.80
C ALA A 20 36.16 24.06 0.57
N HIS A 21 35.11 23.33 0.28
CA HIS A 21 33.81 23.91 -0.04
C HIS A 21 32.81 23.67 1.08
N THR A 22 32.06 24.72 1.46
CA THR A 22 30.91 24.60 2.35
C THR A 22 29.74 24.05 1.55
N PRO A 23 29.07 22.98 2.03
CA PRO A 23 27.86 22.48 1.38
C PRO A 23 26.83 23.60 1.28
N LYS A 24 26.19 23.71 0.11
CA LYS A 24 25.01 24.58 0.00
C LYS A 24 23.88 24.05 0.87
N GLU A 25 23.20 24.93 1.57
CA GLU A 25 21.93 24.59 2.21
C GLU A 25 20.99 24.00 1.14
N ARG A 26 20.42 22.84 1.46
CA ARG A 26 19.37 22.29 0.61
C ARG A 26 18.11 23.11 0.81
N THR A 27 17.49 23.53 -0.28
CA THR A 27 16.11 24.04 -0.23
C THR A 27 15.23 22.98 0.43
N HIS A 28 14.44 23.39 1.40
CA HIS A 28 13.44 22.51 2.02
C HIS A 28 12.48 22.04 0.91
N ILE A 29 12.45 20.75 0.66
CA ILE A 29 11.50 20.11 -0.25
C ILE A 29 10.49 19.42 0.66
N GLU A 30 9.21 19.78 0.53
CA GLU A 30 8.15 19.07 1.24
C GLU A 30 8.16 17.59 0.86
N PRO A 31 8.29 16.69 1.84
CA PRO A 31 8.28 15.27 1.57
C PRO A 31 6.92 14.85 1.00
N LYS A 32 6.95 13.98 -0.01
CA LYS A 32 5.76 13.47 -0.69
C LYS A 32 5.59 11.99 -0.41
N THR A 33 4.36 11.52 -0.36
CA THR A 33 4.09 10.08 -0.33
C THR A 33 4.37 9.51 -1.71
N ILE A 34 5.35 8.63 -1.80
CA ILE A 34 5.82 8.05 -3.05
C ILE A 34 5.91 6.55 -2.87
N ILE A 35 5.49 5.79 -3.88
CA ILE A 35 5.79 4.38 -4.05
C ILE A 35 6.52 4.19 -5.37
N THR A 36 7.39 3.19 -5.43
CA THR A 36 8.21 2.98 -6.63
C THR A 36 8.31 1.50 -6.96
N SER A 37 8.47 1.22 -8.25
CA SER A 37 9.03 -0.03 -8.72
C SER A 37 10.51 0.16 -9.07
N ARG A 38 11.08 -0.80 -9.77
CA ARG A 38 12.44 -0.71 -10.31
C ARG A 38 12.65 0.47 -11.27
N THR A 39 11.60 0.85 -12.01
CA THR A 39 11.68 1.82 -13.12
C THR A 39 10.65 2.93 -13.04
N LYS A 40 9.57 2.76 -12.27
CA LYS A 40 8.43 3.69 -12.20
C LYS A 40 8.33 4.30 -10.80
N LEU A 41 7.95 5.59 -10.75
CA LEU A 41 7.66 6.34 -9.54
C LEU A 41 6.21 6.81 -9.62
N LEU A 42 5.45 6.61 -8.53
CA LEU A 42 4.11 7.14 -8.35
C LEU A 42 4.09 8.04 -7.11
N GLU A 43 3.60 9.26 -7.29
CA GLU A 43 3.30 10.19 -6.21
C GLU A 43 1.82 10.05 -5.84
N LEU A 44 1.54 9.96 -4.55
CA LEU A 44 0.19 9.86 -4.00
C LEU A 44 -0.14 11.11 -3.19
N GLY A 45 -1.34 11.64 -3.37
CA GLY A 45 -1.81 12.79 -2.59
C GLY A 45 -2.90 13.60 -3.29
N HIS A 46 -3.40 14.60 -2.59
CA HIS A 46 -4.53 15.42 -3.04
C HIS A 46 -4.26 16.25 -4.32
N HIS A 47 -3.01 16.33 -4.76
CA HIS A 47 -2.59 17.07 -5.97
C HIS A 47 -2.32 16.17 -7.17
N THR A 48 -2.51 14.86 -7.01
CA THR A 48 -2.34 13.88 -8.07
C THR A 48 -3.68 13.37 -8.58
N LYS A 49 -3.68 12.73 -9.76
CA LYS A 49 -4.85 11.98 -10.19
C LYS A 49 -5.07 10.78 -9.25
N PRO A 50 -6.31 10.34 -9.02
CA PRO A 50 -6.56 9.09 -8.33
C PRO A 50 -5.89 7.93 -9.05
N LEU A 51 -5.33 6.99 -8.26
CA LEU A 51 -4.65 5.81 -8.77
C LEU A 51 -5.51 4.55 -8.56
N ILE A 52 -5.34 3.58 -9.44
CA ILE A 52 -6.07 2.32 -9.40
C ILE A 52 -5.15 1.23 -8.88
N ILE A 53 -5.54 0.57 -7.79
CA ILE A 53 -4.88 -0.63 -7.26
C ILE A 53 -5.64 -1.85 -7.78
N GLY A 54 -4.95 -2.69 -8.56
CA GLY A 54 -5.49 -3.95 -9.05
C GLY A 54 -5.32 -5.04 -7.99
N GLU A 55 -6.41 -5.69 -7.57
CA GLU A 55 -6.44 -6.67 -6.46
C GLU A 55 -6.74 -8.11 -6.90
N ARG A 56 -6.52 -8.45 -8.18
CA ARG A 56 -6.84 -9.80 -8.66
C ARG A 56 -5.82 -10.87 -8.31
N ILE A 57 -4.61 -10.48 -7.91
CA ILE A 57 -3.58 -11.42 -7.48
C ILE A 57 -3.83 -11.78 -6.01
N ASN A 58 -4.96 -12.43 -5.78
CA ASN A 58 -5.42 -12.88 -4.46
C ASN A 58 -6.13 -14.24 -4.61
N PRO A 59 -5.62 -15.32 -3.98
CA PRO A 59 -6.22 -16.66 -4.07
C PRO A 59 -7.50 -16.81 -3.26
N THR A 60 -7.84 -15.86 -2.39
CA THR A 60 -9.06 -15.91 -1.57
C THR A 60 -10.30 -15.93 -2.47
N GLY A 61 -11.14 -16.97 -2.31
CA GLY A 61 -12.33 -17.18 -3.15
C GLY A 61 -12.04 -17.61 -4.60
N ARG A 62 -10.77 -17.69 -5.01
CA ARG A 62 -10.35 -18.07 -6.38
C ARG A 62 -9.73 -19.48 -6.39
N LYS A 63 -10.59 -20.51 -6.39
CA LYS A 63 -10.18 -21.92 -6.28
C LYS A 63 -9.12 -22.34 -7.30
N ILE A 64 -9.23 -21.89 -8.55
CA ILE A 64 -8.27 -22.22 -9.60
C ILE A 64 -6.89 -21.62 -9.32
N LEU A 65 -6.81 -20.34 -8.94
CA LEU A 65 -5.56 -19.69 -8.58
C LEU A 65 -4.91 -20.36 -7.36
N ALA A 66 -5.72 -20.66 -6.33
CA ALA A 66 -5.23 -21.35 -5.15
C ALA A 66 -4.68 -22.75 -5.48
N GLN A 67 -5.30 -23.48 -6.42
CA GLN A 67 -4.80 -24.79 -6.86
C GLN A 67 -3.50 -24.65 -7.66
N GLU A 68 -3.43 -23.71 -8.60
CA GLU A 68 -2.21 -23.48 -9.37
C GLU A 68 -1.02 -23.14 -8.45
N LEU A 69 -1.25 -22.32 -7.39
CA LEU A 69 -0.22 -22.01 -6.40
C LEU A 69 0.22 -23.26 -5.60
N ARG A 70 -0.71 -24.17 -5.25
CA ARG A 70 -0.37 -25.45 -4.62
C ARG A 70 0.49 -26.33 -5.53
N ASP A 71 0.23 -26.30 -6.82
CA ASP A 71 0.99 -27.02 -7.83
C ASP A 71 2.31 -26.32 -8.22
N GLY A 72 2.64 -25.19 -7.57
CA GLY A 72 3.84 -24.40 -7.83
C GLY A 72 3.79 -23.62 -9.15
N SER A 73 2.61 -23.43 -9.76
CA SER A 73 2.43 -22.69 -11.00
C SER A 73 2.10 -21.21 -10.71
N PHE A 74 2.84 -20.31 -11.38
CA PHE A 74 2.61 -18.85 -11.33
C PHE A 74 2.07 -18.30 -12.66
N ILE A 75 1.59 -19.15 -13.54
CA ILE A 75 1.11 -18.73 -14.87
C ILE A 75 -0.06 -17.76 -14.72
N ARG A 76 -1.03 -18.08 -13.86
CA ARG A 76 -2.20 -17.22 -13.63
C ARG A 76 -1.84 -15.92 -12.88
N VAL A 77 -0.93 -15.98 -11.92
CA VAL A 77 -0.42 -14.78 -11.23
C VAL A 77 0.14 -13.79 -12.26
N LYS A 78 1.00 -14.26 -13.17
CA LYS A 78 1.57 -13.44 -14.24
C LYS A 78 0.54 -12.91 -15.22
N ARG A 79 -0.40 -13.75 -15.61
CA ARG A 79 -1.49 -13.36 -16.50
C ARG A 79 -2.37 -12.28 -15.85
N ASP A 80 -2.82 -12.51 -14.61
CA ASP A 80 -3.62 -11.54 -13.88
C ASP A 80 -2.89 -10.21 -13.70
N ALA A 81 -1.56 -10.22 -13.52
CA ALA A 81 -0.76 -9.01 -13.46
C ALA A 81 -0.80 -8.23 -14.78
N LEU A 82 -0.53 -8.91 -15.90
CA LEU A 82 -0.54 -8.28 -17.22
C LEU A 82 -1.93 -7.76 -17.59
N ASP A 83 -2.97 -8.55 -17.38
CA ASP A 83 -4.36 -8.18 -17.66
C ASP A 83 -4.77 -6.91 -16.86
N GLN A 84 -4.35 -6.80 -15.60
CA GLN A 84 -4.63 -5.62 -14.77
C GLN A 84 -3.85 -4.39 -15.22
N VAL A 85 -2.58 -4.55 -15.58
CA VAL A 85 -1.76 -3.44 -16.11
C VAL A 85 -2.33 -2.93 -17.43
N GLU A 86 -2.72 -3.84 -18.33
CA GLU A 86 -3.38 -3.49 -19.60
C GLU A 86 -4.72 -2.77 -19.37
N ALA A 87 -5.46 -3.17 -18.33
CA ALA A 87 -6.71 -2.50 -17.93
C ALA A 87 -6.50 -1.16 -17.23
N GLY A 88 -5.25 -0.73 -16.99
CA GLY A 88 -4.92 0.58 -16.44
C GLY A 88 -4.66 0.60 -14.93
N ALA A 89 -4.35 -0.52 -14.29
CA ALA A 89 -3.90 -0.54 -12.91
C ALA A 89 -2.56 0.20 -12.76
N ASP A 90 -2.51 1.15 -11.83
CA ASP A 90 -1.29 1.91 -11.50
C ASP A 90 -0.43 1.17 -10.46
N ILE A 91 -1.03 0.33 -9.62
CA ILE A 91 -0.41 -0.48 -8.56
C ILE A 91 -1.02 -1.88 -8.62
N LEU A 92 -0.26 -2.92 -8.32
CA LEU A 92 -0.78 -4.29 -8.17
C LEU A 92 -0.70 -4.72 -6.70
N ASP A 93 -1.82 -5.11 -6.13
CA ASP A 93 -1.91 -5.72 -4.81
C ASP A 93 -1.63 -7.22 -4.92
N VAL A 94 -0.72 -7.72 -4.08
CA VAL A 94 -0.20 -9.08 -4.15
C VAL A 94 -0.45 -9.81 -2.85
N ASN A 95 -1.37 -10.78 -2.91
CA ASN A 95 -1.68 -11.69 -1.81
C ASN A 95 -1.41 -13.13 -2.24
N MET A 96 -0.66 -13.87 -1.42
CA MET A 96 -0.30 -15.28 -1.67
C MET A 96 -0.85 -16.21 -0.59
N GLY A 97 -1.87 -15.78 0.17
CA GLY A 97 -2.49 -16.54 1.25
C GLY A 97 -3.32 -17.73 0.76
N VAL A 98 -2.72 -18.90 0.71
CA VAL A 98 -3.41 -20.18 0.40
C VAL A 98 -3.55 -20.99 1.67
N ALA A 99 -4.79 -21.33 2.03
CA ALA A 99 -5.06 -22.12 3.24
C ALA A 99 -4.24 -23.42 3.28
N GLY A 100 -3.53 -23.65 4.39
CA GLY A 100 -2.70 -24.82 4.62
C GLY A 100 -1.33 -24.81 3.93
N MET A 101 -0.90 -23.65 3.40
CA MET A 101 0.43 -23.48 2.83
C MET A 101 1.22 -22.40 3.58
N ASP A 102 2.54 -22.56 3.61
CA ASP A 102 3.45 -21.48 4.00
C ASP A 102 3.44 -20.41 2.89
N GLN A 103 3.09 -19.17 3.25
CA GLN A 103 3.04 -18.05 2.32
C GLN A 103 4.43 -17.53 1.93
N THR A 104 5.44 -17.75 2.78
CA THR A 104 6.77 -17.14 2.62
C THR A 104 7.41 -17.47 1.26
N PRO A 105 7.55 -18.74 0.84
CA PRO A 105 8.14 -19.07 -0.45
C PRO A 105 7.27 -18.63 -1.63
N LEU A 106 5.94 -18.62 -1.47
CA LEU A 106 5.02 -18.16 -2.52
C LEU A 106 5.16 -16.64 -2.74
N MET A 107 5.23 -15.89 -1.64
CA MET A 107 5.39 -14.44 -1.67
C MET A 107 6.75 -14.05 -2.26
N GLU A 108 7.83 -14.68 -1.81
CA GLU A 108 9.18 -14.44 -2.35
C GLU A 108 9.21 -14.61 -3.88
N ARG A 109 8.68 -15.72 -4.36
CA ARG A 109 8.63 -16.00 -5.78
C ARG A 109 7.72 -15.05 -6.54
N ALA A 110 6.53 -14.73 -6.02
CA ALA A 110 5.61 -13.79 -6.63
C ALA A 110 6.26 -12.42 -6.81
N ILE A 111 6.88 -11.88 -5.77
CA ILE A 111 7.56 -10.58 -5.80
C ILE A 111 8.68 -10.58 -6.83
N PHE A 112 9.52 -11.62 -6.86
CA PHE A 112 10.59 -11.73 -7.84
C PHE A 112 10.05 -11.76 -9.27
N GLU A 113 9.12 -12.69 -9.58
CA GLU A 113 8.57 -12.85 -10.94
C GLU A 113 7.80 -11.62 -11.42
N LEU A 114 6.99 -10.99 -10.54
CA LEU A 114 6.24 -9.78 -10.88
C LEU A 114 7.14 -8.56 -11.07
N SER A 115 8.15 -8.37 -10.24
CA SER A 115 9.10 -7.27 -10.39
C SER A 115 9.92 -7.34 -11.69
N MET A 116 10.08 -8.53 -12.25
CA MET A 116 10.73 -8.72 -13.55
C MET A 116 9.77 -8.60 -14.73
N LEU A 117 8.48 -8.86 -14.51
CA LEU A 117 7.46 -8.91 -15.54
C LEU A 117 6.83 -7.54 -15.83
N VAL A 118 6.56 -6.74 -14.78
CA VAL A 118 5.85 -5.46 -14.90
C VAL A 118 6.66 -4.32 -14.30
N GLU A 119 6.41 -3.10 -14.80
CA GLU A 119 6.99 -1.87 -14.24
C GLU A 119 6.10 -1.24 -13.15
N THR A 120 4.90 -1.75 -13.00
CA THR A 120 3.89 -1.28 -12.03
C THR A 120 4.35 -1.57 -10.60
N PRO A 121 4.34 -0.57 -9.69
CA PRO A 121 4.64 -0.79 -8.28
C PRO A 121 3.71 -1.80 -7.63
N LEU A 122 4.21 -2.46 -6.56
CA LEU A 122 3.47 -3.49 -5.85
C LEU A 122 3.03 -3.01 -4.46
N SER A 123 1.85 -3.47 -4.07
CA SER A 123 1.32 -3.47 -2.72
C SER A 123 1.43 -4.89 -2.16
N ILE A 124 1.96 -5.02 -0.95
CA ILE A 124 2.18 -6.30 -0.28
C ILE A 124 1.03 -6.54 0.68
N ASP A 125 0.13 -7.45 0.32
CA ASP A 125 -1.06 -7.80 1.09
C ASP A 125 -0.86 -9.14 1.82
N THR A 126 -0.44 -9.06 3.06
CA THR A 126 -0.32 -10.22 3.96
C THR A 126 -0.31 -9.80 5.42
N LEU A 127 -0.88 -10.66 6.27
CA LEU A 127 -0.80 -10.54 7.73
C LEU A 127 0.36 -11.37 8.31
N ASP A 128 1.01 -12.21 7.51
CA ASP A 128 2.15 -13.02 7.93
C ASP A 128 3.44 -12.19 7.93
N PRO A 129 4.06 -11.94 9.08
CA PRO A 129 5.26 -11.10 9.17
C PRO A 129 6.46 -11.67 8.40
N ALA A 130 6.60 -12.99 8.31
CA ALA A 130 7.68 -13.62 7.57
C ALA A 130 7.51 -13.46 6.07
N ALA A 131 6.29 -13.67 5.56
CA ALA A 131 5.95 -13.43 4.17
C ALA A 131 6.09 -11.94 3.80
N MET A 132 5.70 -11.03 4.69
CA MET A 132 5.89 -9.59 4.51
C MET A 132 7.37 -9.22 4.45
N GLU A 133 8.18 -9.71 5.40
CA GLU A 133 9.62 -9.38 5.42
C GLU A 133 10.33 -9.89 4.18
N VAL A 134 10.07 -11.12 3.74
CA VAL A 134 10.70 -11.67 2.53
C VAL A 134 10.28 -10.89 1.27
N ALA A 135 9.02 -10.46 1.20
CA ALA A 135 8.54 -9.62 0.11
C ALA A 135 9.29 -8.28 0.06
N LEU A 136 9.33 -7.56 1.18
CA LEU A 136 10.00 -6.25 1.28
C LEU A 136 11.50 -6.34 1.00
N LYS A 137 12.15 -7.41 1.45
CA LYS A 137 13.59 -7.65 1.24
C LYS A 137 13.92 -7.86 -0.24
N ASN A 138 13.04 -8.51 -0.99
CA ASN A 138 13.27 -8.86 -2.40
C ASN A 138 12.68 -7.85 -3.38
N TYR A 139 11.85 -6.92 -2.92
CA TYR A 139 11.22 -5.93 -3.78
C TYR A 139 12.20 -4.80 -4.14
N PRO A 140 12.48 -4.56 -5.44
CA PRO A 140 13.48 -3.57 -5.88
C PRO A 140 12.90 -2.15 -5.97
N GLY A 141 12.10 -1.73 -4.99
CA GLY A 141 11.43 -0.44 -4.96
C GLY A 141 10.91 -0.09 -3.57
N ARG A 142 10.12 0.98 -3.49
CA ARG A 142 9.37 1.33 -2.29
C ARG A 142 7.96 0.76 -2.39
N ALA A 143 7.69 -0.34 -1.71
CA ALA A 143 6.39 -0.99 -1.69
C ALA A 143 5.36 -0.21 -0.86
N LEU A 144 4.07 -0.48 -1.11
CA LEU A 144 2.99 -0.22 -0.17
C LEU A 144 2.75 -1.48 0.67
N ILE A 145 2.72 -1.37 1.98
CA ILE A 145 2.27 -2.44 2.88
C ILE A 145 0.76 -2.31 3.07
N ASN A 146 0.04 -3.35 2.76
CA ASN A 146 -1.40 -3.50 2.96
C ASN A 146 -1.63 -4.63 3.99
N SER A 147 -1.88 -4.32 5.25
CA SER A 147 -1.97 -3.08 6.00
C SER A 147 -1.55 -3.27 7.45
N VAL A 148 -1.48 -2.19 8.23
CA VAL A 148 -1.45 -2.25 9.68
C VAL A 148 -2.81 -1.88 10.23
N ASN A 149 -3.29 -2.61 11.24
CA ASN A 149 -4.49 -2.28 11.99
C ASN A 149 -4.18 -1.85 13.44
N GLY A 150 -5.22 -1.59 14.25
CA GLY A 150 -5.07 -1.14 15.64
C GLY A 150 -4.69 -2.22 16.65
N GLU A 151 -4.46 -3.46 16.22
CA GLU A 151 -4.08 -4.55 17.10
C GLU A 151 -2.59 -4.49 17.45
N GLU A 152 -2.26 -4.77 18.70
CA GLU A 152 -0.87 -4.71 19.17
C GLU A 152 0.05 -5.65 18.39
N GLU A 153 -0.42 -6.84 18.05
CA GLU A 153 0.33 -7.80 17.24
C GLU A 153 0.65 -7.24 15.84
N SER A 154 -0.35 -6.64 15.17
CA SER A 154 -0.17 -6.01 13.87
C SER A 154 0.83 -4.85 13.95
N ILE A 155 0.67 -3.97 14.93
CA ILE A 155 1.54 -2.81 15.14
C ILE A 155 2.99 -3.23 15.37
N THR A 156 3.22 -4.18 16.29
CA THR A 156 4.57 -4.60 16.69
C THR A 156 5.32 -5.38 15.61
N HIS A 157 4.61 -6.02 14.69
CA HIS A 157 5.21 -6.74 13.57
C HIS A 157 5.38 -5.87 12.33
N VAL A 158 4.37 -5.10 11.95
CA VAL A 158 4.33 -4.39 10.66
C VAL A 158 5.13 -3.08 10.69
N MET A 159 4.98 -2.26 11.73
CA MET A 159 5.63 -0.94 11.76
C MET A 159 7.16 -0.99 11.76
N PRO A 160 7.83 -1.92 12.48
CA PRO A 160 9.28 -2.10 12.37
C PRO A 160 9.72 -2.48 10.96
N LEU A 161 8.97 -3.33 10.26
CA LEU A 161 9.26 -3.72 8.87
C LEU A 161 9.09 -2.53 7.93
N ALA A 162 7.99 -1.77 8.04
CA ALA A 162 7.78 -0.56 7.25
C ALA A 162 8.95 0.42 7.42
N LYS A 163 9.39 0.66 8.66
CA LYS A 163 10.54 1.53 8.96
C LYS A 163 11.84 0.99 8.41
N ARG A 164 12.11 -0.30 8.63
CA ARG A 164 13.37 -0.96 8.23
C ARG A 164 13.58 -0.94 6.72
N TYR A 165 12.53 -1.22 5.96
CA TYR A 165 12.57 -1.31 4.50
C TYR A 165 12.14 -0.01 3.79
N GLY A 166 11.75 1.03 4.55
CA GLY A 166 11.33 2.32 3.99
C GLY A 166 10.05 2.24 3.18
N ALA A 167 9.17 1.28 3.48
CA ALA A 167 7.92 1.09 2.76
C ALA A 167 6.87 2.15 3.14
N ALA A 168 5.93 2.44 2.24
CA ALA A 168 4.71 3.13 2.57
C ALA A 168 3.75 2.19 3.30
N LEU A 169 2.94 2.70 4.22
CA LEU A 169 2.11 1.91 5.12
C LEU A 169 0.66 2.37 5.09
N LEU A 170 -0.24 1.47 4.71
CA LEU A 170 -1.68 1.67 4.80
C LEU A 170 -2.15 1.39 6.22
N CYS A 171 -2.77 2.40 6.85
CA CYS A 171 -3.37 2.30 8.19
C CYS A 171 -4.86 1.99 8.04
N LEU A 172 -5.27 0.83 8.52
CA LEU A 172 -6.65 0.34 8.48
C LEU A 172 -7.28 0.50 9.88
N PRO A 173 -8.35 1.30 10.07
CA PRO A 173 -8.96 1.55 11.37
C PRO A 173 -9.85 0.37 11.80
N LEU A 174 -9.21 -0.76 12.07
CA LEU A 174 -9.81 -1.98 12.64
C LEU A 174 -9.05 -2.40 13.90
N SER A 175 -9.73 -3.00 14.84
CA SER A 175 -9.17 -3.64 16.04
C SER A 175 -10.03 -4.84 16.43
N SER A 176 -9.56 -5.62 17.40
CA SER A 176 -10.25 -6.82 17.95
C SER A 176 -11.56 -6.53 18.67
N GLY A 177 -11.97 -5.28 18.79
CA GLY A 177 -13.25 -4.86 19.37
C GLY A 177 -14.38 -4.81 18.33
N ASP A 178 -15.41 -4.05 18.68
CA ASP A 178 -16.52 -3.79 17.76
C ASP A 178 -16.04 -3.02 16.53
N LEU A 179 -16.68 -3.32 15.40
CA LEU A 179 -16.41 -2.62 14.15
C LEU A 179 -16.77 -1.13 14.30
N PRO A 180 -15.85 -0.19 13.98
CA PRO A 180 -16.12 1.24 14.12
C PRO A 180 -17.16 1.69 13.08
N GLU A 181 -18.42 1.75 13.51
CA GLU A 181 -19.54 2.14 12.64
C GLU A 181 -19.50 3.63 12.29
N LYS A 182 -19.16 4.50 13.25
CA LYS A 182 -19.14 5.95 13.06
C LYS A 182 -17.83 6.47 12.52
N ALA A 183 -17.92 7.53 11.73
CA ALA A 183 -16.74 8.18 11.15
C ALA A 183 -15.75 8.68 12.22
N GLU A 184 -16.25 9.25 13.29
CA GLU A 184 -15.46 9.77 14.40
C GLU A 184 -14.65 8.67 15.09
N ASP A 185 -15.22 7.48 15.27
CA ASP A 185 -14.54 6.32 15.87
C ASP A 185 -13.43 5.80 14.96
N ARG A 186 -13.68 5.76 13.63
CA ARG A 186 -12.65 5.42 12.63
C ARG A 186 -11.50 6.40 12.65
N VAL A 187 -11.79 7.70 12.74
CA VAL A 187 -10.77 8.73 12.82
C VAL A 187 -9.96 8.63 14.12
N ALA A 188 -10.60 8.38 15.24
CA ALA A 188 -9.91 8.21 16.53
C ALA A 188 -8.98 6.99 16.51
N LEU A 189 -9.43 5.88 15.94
CA LEU A 189 -8.60 4.68 15.80
C LEU A 189 -7.44 4.90 14.82
N ALA A 190 -7.70 5.54 13.66
CA ALA A 190 -6.65 5.91 12.73
C ALA A 190 -5.60 6.83 13.37
N GLU A 191 -6.02 7.81 14.19
CA GLU A 191 -5.11 8.68 14.94
C GLU A 191 -4.24 7.89 15.92
N SER A 192 -4.81 6.92 16.62
CA SER A 192 -4.05 6.03 17.50
C SER A 192 -2.97 5.26 16.72
N ILE A 193 -3.33 4.68 15.56
CA ILE A 193 -2.38 3.97 14.69
C ILE A 193 -1.28 4.91 14.18
N VAL A 194 -1.63 6.11 13.72
CA VAL A 194 -0.69 7.13 13.23
C VAL A 194 0.29 7.55 14.34
N ASN A 195 -0.20 7.80 15.55
CA ASN A 195 0.66 8.15 16.69
C ASN A 195 1.63 7.02 17.06
N ARG A 196 1.18 5.77 16.97
CA ARG A 196 2.05 4.61 17.14
C ARG A 196 3.11 4.55 16.03
N ALA A 197 2.73 4.80 14.77
CA ALA A 197 3.67 4.83 13.64
C ALA A 197 4.77 5.88 13.84
N TYR A 198 4.44 7.06 14.35
CA TYR A 198 5.43 8.07 14.71
C TYR A 198 6.38 7.59 15.82
N GLY A 199 5.88 6.84 16.80
CA GLY A 199 6.70 6.20 17.83
C GLY A 199 7.73 5.22 17.28
N TYR A 200 7.45 4.57 16.16
CA TYR A 200 8.39 3.73 15.40
C TYR A 200 9.27 4.52 14.43
N GLY A 201 9.12 5.85 14.36
CA GLY A 201 9.93 6.74 13.53
C GLY A 201 9.48 6.85 12.07
N LEU A 202 8.26 6.35 11.75
CA LEU A 202 7.62 6.62 10.47
C LEU A 202 7.22 8.11 10.40
N GLN A 203 7.12 8.65 9.20
CA GLN A 203 6.83 10.06 8.95
C GLN A 203 5.46 10.20 8.26
N PRO A 204 4.85 11.40 8.26
CA PRO A 204 3.57 11.63 7.57
C PRO A 204 3.53 11.11 6.12
N HIS A 205 4.62 11.29 5.38
CA HIS A 205 4.74 10.85 3.98
C HIS A 205 4.99 9.34 3.80
N ASP A 206 5.07 8.59 4.90
CA ASP A 206 5.11 7.12 4.86
C ASP A 206 3.71 6.51 5.01
N LEU A 207 2.68 7.30 5.38
CA LEU A 207 1.39 6.81 5.81
C LEU A 207 0.27 7.11 4.80
N LEU A 208 -0.62 6.12 4.64
CA LEU A 208 -1.89 6.23 3.92
C LEU A 208 -3.01 5.77 4.86
N LEU A 209 -4.22 6.25 4.64
CA LEU A 209 -5.37 5.91 5.49
C LEU A 209 -6.47 5.20 4.69
N ASP A 210 -7.03 4.12 5.26
CA ASP A 210 -8.23 3.47 4.73
C ASP A 210 -9.47 4.01 5.47
N PRO A 211 -10.50 4.52 4.76
CA PRO A 211 -11.71 5.01 5.40
C PRO A 211 -12.66 3.90 5.86
N LEU A 212 -12.32 2.63 5.64
CA LEU A 212 -13.10 1.45 5.96
C LEU A 212 -14.47 1.43 5.27
N VAL A 213 -14.51 0.88 4.06
CA VAL A 213 -15.74 0.74 3.29
C VAL A 213 -16.51 -0.50 3.74
N LEU A 214 -17.69 -0.29 4.33
CA LEU A 214 -18.64 -1.34 4.65
C LEU A 214 -19.74 -1.39 3.59
N THR A 215 -20.32 -2.59 3.38
CA THR A 215 -21.38 -2.77 2.39
C THR A 215 -22.67 -2.03 2.80
N LEU A 216 -23.42 -1.52 1.81
CA LEU A 216 -24.76 -0.98 2.02
C LEU A 216 -25.73 -2.02 2.61
N ALA A 217 -25.45 -3.32 2.39
CA ALA A 217 -26.25 -4.40 2.97
C ALA A 217 -26.10 -4.50 4.50
N SER A 218 -25.03 -3.97 5.09
CA SER A 218 -24.82 -3.99 6.56
C SER A 218 -25.48 -2.83 7.30
N GLY A 219 -25.91 -1.77 6.60
CA GLY A 219 -26.57 -0.62 7.20
C GLY A 219 -26.73 0.56 6.24
N GLU A 220 -27.85 1.28 6.37
CA GLU A 220 -28.19 2.40 5.48
C GLU A 220 -27.17 3.55 5.55
N ASP A 221 -26.50 3.71 6.67
CA ASP A 221 -25.52 4.78 6.89
C ASP A 221 -24.08 4.43 6.46
N SER A 222 -23.80 3.17 6.07
CA SER A 222 -22.44 2.71 5.77
C SER A 222 -21.68 3.61 4.78
N ALA A 223 -22.34 3.98 3.68
CA ALA A 223 -21.76 4.89 2.69
C ALA A 223 -21.48 6.27 3.26
N ARG A 224 -22.47 6.85 3.99
CA ARG A 224 -22.36 8.18 4.61
C ARG A 224 -21.19 8.24 5.59
N GLN A 225 -21.05 7.22 6.43
CA GLN A 225 -19.94 7.15 7.40
C GLN A 225 -18.59 7.09 6.70
N THR A 226 -18.45 6.30 5.63
CA THR A 226 -17.21 6.26 4.86
C THR A 226 -16.89 7.61 4.20
N LEU A 227 -17.86 8.26 3.57
CA LEU A 227 -17.68 9.59 2.98
C LEU A 227 -17.31 10.65 4.03
N ARG A 228 -17.94 10.60 5.20
CA ARG A 228 -17.60 11.48 6.33
C ARG A 228 -16.19 11.19 6.85
N THR A 229 -15.78 9.95 6.93
CA THR A 229 -14.41 9.56 7.31
C THR A 229 -13.38 10.17 6.37
N LEU A 230 -13.60 10.12 5.05
CA LEU A 230 -12.72 10.74 4.06
C LEU A 230 -12.58 12.26 4.27
N GLN A 231 -13.69 12.97 4.52
CA GLN A 231 -13.65 14.40 4.81
C GLN A 231 -12.82 14.71 6.07
N LEU A 232 -13.07 13.95 7.15
CA LEU A 232 -12.35 14.11 8.41
C LEU A 232 -10.85 13.76 8.26
N TYR A 233 -10.49 12.75 7.48
CA TYR A 233 -9.10 12.42 7.19
C TYR A 233 -8.39 13.55 6.45
N LYS A 234 -9.06 14.12 5.45
CA LYS A 234 -8.52 15.27 4.71
C LYS A 234 -8.30 16.49 5.61
N GLU A 235 -9.28 16.80 6.47
CA GLU A 235 -9.22 17.94 7.39
C GLU A 235 -8.15 17.77 8.46
N LYS A 236 -8.03 16.55 9.03
CA LYS A 236 -7.18 16.30 10.20
C LYS A 236 -5.75 15.93 9.85
N PHE A 237 -5.55 15.08 8.84
CA PHE A 237 -4.25 14.51 8.53
C PHE A 237 -3.68 15.01 7.19
N GLY A 238 -4.52 15.18 6.18
CA GLY A 238 -4.09 15.50 4.82
C GLY A 238 -3.29 14.39 4.13
N PHE A 239 -3.32 13.16 4.66
CA PHE A 239 -2.61 12.02 4.07
C PHE A 239 -3.37 11.46 2.87
N PRO A 240 -2.67 10.77 1.95
CA PRO A 240 -3.32 10.01 0.90
C PRO A 240 -4.24 8.93 1.49
N THR A 241 -5.30 8.61 0.76
CA THR A 241 -6.30 7.63 1.17
C THR A 241 -6.42 6.49 0.16
N VAL A 242 -6.70 5.29 0.64
CA VAL A 242 -6.95 4.09 -0.19
C VAL A 242 -8.23 3.44 0.29
N MET A 243 -9.09 2.97 -0.62
CA MET A 243 -10.30 2.27 -0.21
C MET A 243 -10.62 1.07 -1.09
N GLY A 244 -11.18 0.03 -0.47
CA GLY A 244 -11.80 -1.09 -1.16
C GLY A 244 -13.16 -0.71 -1.73
N LEU A 245 -13.18 -0.01 -2.90
CA LEU A 245 -14.38 0.56 -3.51
C LEU A 245 -15.53 -0.45 -3.63
N SER A 246 -15.24 -1.65 -4.10
CA SER A 246 -16.28 -2.65 -4.41
C SER A 246 -16.97 -3.25 -3.18
N ASN A 247 -16.43 -3.01 -1.99
CA ASN A 247 -17.04 -3.44 -0.73
C ASN A 247 -18.42 -2.79 -0.52
N ILE A 248 -18.60 -1.54 -0.96
CA ILE A 248 -19.88 -0.81 -0.79
C ILE A 248 -21.07 -1.56 -1.38
N SER A 249 -20.87 -2.25 -2.49
CA SER A 249 -21.91 -2.96 -3.23
C SER A 249 -21.91 -4.48 -3.00
N PHE A 250 -21.13 -4.98 -2.03
CA PHE A 250 -21.07 -6.42 -1.77
C PHE A 250 -22.46 -6.95 -1.37
N GLY A 251 -22.91 -8.02 -2.05
CA GLY A 251 -24.26 -8.58 -1.87
C GLY A 251 -25.39 -7.81 -2.56
N MET A 252 -25.11 -6.69 -3.24
CA MET A 252 -26.11 -5.86 -3.90
C MET A 252 -26.24 -6.17 -5.40
N PRO A 253 -27.41 -5.88 -6.01
CA PRO A 253 -27.54 -5.91 -7.47
C PRO A 253 -26.86 -4.70 -8.13
N GLN A 254 -26.59 -4.76 -9.42
CA GLN A 254 -26.07 -3.65 -10.24
C GLN A 254 -24.78 -3.01 -9.67
N ARG A 255 -23.88 -3.84 -9.16
CA ARG A 255 -22.63 -3.42 -8.52
C ARG A 255 -21.82 -2.37 -9.31
N PRO A 256 -21.63 -2.48 -10.65
CA PRO A 256 -20.85 -1.48 -11.39
C PRO A 256 -21.46 -0.07 -11.28
N TYR A 257 -22.78 0.05 -11.32
CA TYR A 257 -23.47 1.33 -11.17
C TYR A 257 -23.26 1.92 -9.77
N LEU A 258 -23.51 1.11 -8.73
CA LEU A 258 -23.30 1.53 -7.33
C LEU A 258 -21.85 1.95 -7.07
N ASN A 259 -20.89 1.16 -7.54
CA ASN A 259 -19.47 1.48 -7.40
C ASN A 259 -19.10 2.80 -8.10
N GLY A 260 -19.60 3.03 -9.32
CA GLY A 260 -19.33 4.26 -10.05
C GLY A 260 -19.87 5.52 -9.35
N GLN A 261 -21.11 5.44 -8.85
CA GLN A 261 -21.70 6.55 -8.09
C GLN A 261 -20.94 6.80 -6.77
N PHE A 262 -20.63 5.74 -6.04
CA PHE A 262 -19.90 5.85 -4.78
C PHE A 262 -18.49 6.40 -4.98
N LEU A 263 -17.79 5.97 -6.03
CA LEU A 263 -16.47 6.52 -6.38
C LEU A 263 -16.53 8.03 -6.61
N THR A 264 -17.52 8.50 -7.38
CA THR A 264 -17.70 9.94 -7.65
C THR A 264 -17.90 10.72 -6.35
N MET A 265 -18.72 10.20 -5.44
CA MET A 265 -18.96 10.82 -4.14
C MET A 265 -17.71 10.80 -3.26
N ALA A 266 -16.96 9.69 -3.25
CA ALA A 266 -15.73 9.54 -2.47
C ALA A 266 -14.64 10.52 -2.93
N LEU A 267 -14.46 10.69 -4.26
CA LEU A 267 -13.55 11.68 -4.83
C LEU A 267 -13.92 13.11 -4.40
N ALA A 268 -15.20 13.44 -4.42
CA ALA A 268 -15.69 14.75 -3.95
C ALA A 268 -15.43 14.96 -2.45
N CYS A 269 -15.42 13.88 -1.65
CA CYS A 269 -15.14 13.90 -0.21
C CYS A 269 -13.65 13.83 0.15
N GLY A 270 -12.75 13.71 -0.83
CA GLY A 270 -11.31 13.78 -0.61
C GLY A 270 -10.55 12.47 -0.76
N LEU A 271 -11.11 11.45 -1.41
CA LEU A 271 -10.35 10.29 -1.87
C LEU A 271 -9.25 10.76 -2.82
N THR A 272 -8.04 10.19 -2.66
CA THR A 272 -6.86 10.56 -3.45
C THR A 272 -6.42 9.46 -4.40
#